data_18d25a4b5b7b3fc6eb2a9c3f2cbc316f
#
_entry.id   18d25a4b5b7b3fc6eb2a9c3f2cbc316f
#
_cell.length_a   1.000
_cell.length_b   1.000
_cell.length_c   1.000
_cell.angle_alpha   90.00
_cell.angle_beta   90.00
_cell.angle_gamma   90.00
#
_symmetry.space_group_name_H-M   'P 1'
#
loop_
_entity.id
_entity.type
_entity.pdbx_description
1 polymer ?
#
loop_
_entity_poly.entity_id
_entity_poly.type
_entity_poly.pdbx_seq_one_letter_code
_entity_poly.pdbx_strand_id
1 'polypeptide(L)'
;MQVKGSSIASTLAISALCFISSAHAADTAPAASAAATRTIKAQVWADNWFALYSGNTLIKEDSVPYNTEQSFNTESFTFNATLPAQLSVIMKDYKENDTGLEYIGSRRQQMGDGGFIAQFIDAKTNEVLAVSDENWRCTVIHQAPLNKSCDSSSTPEQTCKSKIDPEPNNWKSPTFDSSSWPHAFVHSSRTVRPHGDFSRYSWQPSAKFIWGADLEVDNTVLCRFTLPASSSK
;
A
#
# COMPACT_ATOMS: atom_id res chain seq x y z
N MET A 1 98.03 42.09 -29.85
CA MET A 1 97.50 41.43 -28.67
C MET A 1 96.03 41.08 -28.93
N GLN A 2 95.75 39.81 -29.22
CA GLN A 2 94.48 39.34 -29.70
C GLN A 2 93.55 39.06 -28.53
N VAL A 3 92.28 39.45 -28.68
CA VAL A 3 91.20 38.96 -27.81
C VAL A 3 90.19 38.32 -28.71
N LYS A 4 89.99 37.04 -28.47
CA LYS A 4 88.96 36.20 -29.13
C LYS A 4 87.56 36.51 -28.62
N GLY A 5 86.62 36.75 -29.52
CA GLY A 5 85.24 36.81 -29.24
C GLY A 5 84.59 35.39 -29.29
N SER A 6 83.82 35.07 -28.28
CA SER A 6 83.08 33.81 -28.19
C SER A 6 81.59 34.10 -28.45
N SER A 7 81.05 33.51 -29.50
CA SER A 7 79.62 33.57 -29.82
C SER A 7 78.88 32.55 -28.98
N ILE A 8 77.80 33.02 -28.28
CA ILE A 8 76.85 32.15 -27.56
C ILE A 8 75.57 32.05 -28.42
N ALA A 9 75.33 30.89 -28.94
CA ALA A 9 74.08 30.56 -29.63
C ALA A 9 72.97 30.27 -28.58
N SER A 10 71.91 31.09 -28.57
CA SER A 10 70.77 30.88 -27.77
C SER A 10 69.78 29.99 -28.52
N THR A 11 69.60 28.79 -28.02
CA THR A 11 68.54 27.86 -28.46
C THR A 11 67.20 28.22 -27.77
N LEU A 12 66.22 28.66 -28.55
CA LEU A 12 64.82 28.82 -28.08
C LEU A 12 64.16 27.43 -28.01
N ALA A 13 63.82 27.01 -26.82
CA ALA A 13 62.98 25.84 -26.60
C ALA A 13 61.49 26.28 -26.61
N ILE A 14 60.75 25.84 -27.61
CA ILE A 14 59.32 26.04 -27.71
C ILE A 14 58.65 24.92 -26.90
N SER A 15 58.12 25.25 -25.73
CA SER A 15 57.29 24.33 -24.92
C SER A 15 55.84 24.32 -25.46
N ALA A 16 55.47 23.24 -26.10
CA ALA A 16 54.06 23.00 -26.49
C ALA A 16 53.25 22.61 -25.25
N LEU A 17 52.36 23.49 -24.78
CA LEU A 17 51.36 23.17 -23.77
C LEU A 17 50.22 22.36 -24.43
N CYS A 18 50.18 21.06 -24.15
CA CYS A 18 48.99 20.23 -24.43
C CYS A 18 47.89 20.58 -23.43
N PHE A 19 46.87 21.29 -23.85
CA PHE A 19 45.63 21.41 -23.10
C PHE A 19 44.84 20.11 -23.23
N ILE A 20 44.81 19.30 -22.15
CA ILE A 20 43.93 18.16 -22.03
C ILE A 20 42.56 18.71 -21.63
N SER A 21 41.64 18.84 -22.60
CA SER A 21 40.24 19.12 -22.33
C SER A 21 39.58 17.89 -21.70
N SER A 22 39.39 17.92 -20.39
CA SER A 22 38.58 16.94 -19.70
C SER A 22 37.12 17.17 -20.07
N ALA A 23 36.60 16.37 -20.98
CA ALA A 23 35.15 16.29 -21.23
C ALA A 23 34.50 15.73 -19.99
N HIS A 24 33.84 16.59 -19.21
CA HIS A 24 32.90 16.14 -18.15
C HIS A 24 31.68 15.57 -18.86
N ALA A 25 31.52 14.25 -18.81
CA ALA A 25 30.25 13.62 -19.13
C ALA A 25 29.22 14.16 -18.11
N ALA A 26 28.28 14.97 -18.58
CA ALA A 26 27.15 15.37 -17.80
C ALA A 26 26.36 14.10 -17.50
N ASP A 27 26.35 13.70 -16.23
CA ASP A 27 25.48 12.63 -15.69
C ASP A 27 24.04 13.12 -15.82
N THR A 28 23.37 12.74 -16.91
CA THR A 28 21.96 13.04 -17.11
C THR A 28 21.18 12.18 -16.12
N ALA A 29 20.85 12.74 -14.97
CA ALA A 29 19.87 12.15 -14.08
C ALA A 29 18.62 11.77 -14.90
N PRO A 30 18.05 10.56 -14.69
CA PRO A 30 16.86 10.15 -15.41
C PRO A 30 15.77 11.19 -15.21
N ALA A 31 15.25 11.74 -16.31
CA ALA A 31 14.16 12.71 -16.28
C ALA A 31 13.00 12.10 -15.47
N ALA A 32 12.58 12.80 -14.42
CA ALA A 32 11.42 12.41 -13.64
C ALA A 32 10.25 12.24 -14.63
N SER A 33 9.67 11.04 -14.68
CA SER A 33 8.54 10.76 -15.56
C SER A 33 7.44 11.78 -15.28
N ALA A 34 7.04 12.53 -16.31
CA ALA A 34 6.00 13.54 -16.17
C ALA A 34 4.73 12.89 -15.62
N ALA A 35 4.11 13.54 -14.64
CA ALA A 35 2.87 13.09 -14.03
C ALA A 35 1.80 12.90 -15.13
N ALA A 36 1.36 11.67 -15.34
CA ALA A 36 0.39 11.31 -16.37
C ALA A 36 -0.88 10.76 -15.73
N THR A 37 -2.03 11.26 -16.19
CA THR A 37 -3.32 10.68 -15.79
C THR A 37 -3.54 9.38 -16.54
N ARG A 38 -3.82 8.32 -15.80
CA ARG A 38 -4.13 6.98 -16.33
C ARG A 38 -5.48 6.50 -15.82
N THR A 39 -6.14 5.68 -16.63
CA THR A 39 -7.31 4.92 -16.20
C THR A 39 -6.83 3.61 -15.59
N ILE A 40 -7.15 3.40 -14.33
CA ILE A 40 -6.75 2.26 -13.53
C ILE A 40 -7.93 1.31 -13.40
N LYS A 41 -7.73 0.05 -13.73
CA LYS A 41 -8.64 -1.04 -13.38
C LYS A 41 -8.20 -1.61 -12.04
N ALA A 42 -9.08 -1.59 -11.05
CA ALA A 42 -8.87 -2.18 -9.75
C ALA A 42 -9.77 -3.41 -9.56
N GLN A 43 -9.24 -4.40 -8.89
CA GLN A 43 -9.98 -5.53 -8.34
C GLN A 43 -9.62 -5.65 -6.87
N VAL A 44 -10.65 -5.75 -6.03
CA VAL A 44 -10.51 -5.77 -4.56
C VAL A 44 -11.47 -6.82 -4.02
N TRP A 45 -10.98 -7.66 -3.14
CA TRP A 45 -11.77 -8.54 -2.28
C TRP A 45 -11.47 -8.20 -0.83
N ALA A 46 -12.49 -8.12 -0.01
CA ALA A 46 -12.37 -7.87 1.42
C ALA A 46 -13.32 -8.79 2.20
N ASP A 47 -12.92 -9.17 3.37
CA ASP A 47 -13.72 -9.80 4.40
C ASP A 47 -13.80 -8.83 5.58
N ASN A 48 -14.88 -8.07 5.71
CA ASN A 48 -16.14 -8.04 4.92
C ASN A 48 -16.26 -6.82 4.02
N TRP A 49 -15.58 -5.72 4.29
CA TRP A 49 -15.82 -4.42 3.67
C TRP A 49 -14.56 -3.58 3.53
N PHE A 50 -14.55 -2.75 2.51
CA PHE A 50 -13.49 -1.74 2.30
C PHE A 50 -14.04 -0.43 1.77
N ALA A 51 -13.24 0.66 1.94
CA ALA A 51 -13.39 1.90 1.20
C ALA A 51 -12.02 2.42 0.77
N LEU A 52 -11.87 2.72 -0.53
CA LEU A 52 -10.64 3.20 -1.17
C LEU A 52 -10.75 4.69 -1.46
N TYR A 53 -9.68 5.44 -1.16
CA TYR A 53 -9.63 6.90 -1.31
C TYR A 53 -8.39 7.36 -2.08
N SER A 54 -8.54 8.48 -2.79
CA SER A 54 -7.42 9.34 -3.24
C SER A 54 -7.55 10.69 -2.55
N GLY A 55 -6.66 10.99 -1.62
CA GLY A 55 -6.89 12.07 -0.66
C GLY A 55 -8.22 11.85 0.06
N ASN A 56 -9.01 12.91 0.24
CA ASN A 56 -10.33 12.81 0.87
C ASN A 56 -11.46 12.37 -0.09
N THR A 57 -11.13 12.12 -1.36
CA THR A 57 -12.12 11.70 -2.36
C THR A 57 -12.30 10.18 -2.31
N LEU A 58 -13.52 9.73 -2.04
CA LEU A 58 -13.89 8.32 -2.14
C LEU A 58 -13.83 7.90 -3.61
N ILE A 59 -13.02 6.87 -3.90
CA ILE A 59 -12.96 6.25 -5.23
C ILE A 59 -14.03 5.16 -5.33
N LYS A 60 -14.05 4.28 -4.35
CA LYS A 60 -14.95 3.13 -4.31
C LYS A 60 -15.07 2.65 -2.86
N GLU A 61 -16.26 2.29 -2.48
CA GLU A 61 -16.51 1.43 -1.32
C GLU A 61 -17.17 0.14 -1.76
N ASP A 62 -17.14 -0.84 -0.91
CA ASP A 62 -17.81 -2.11 -1.11
C ASP A 62 -19.29 -1.87 -1.46
N SER A 63 -19.82 -2.60 -2.44
CA SER A 63 -21.23 -2.47 -2.86
C SER A 63 -22.20 -3.09 -1.85
N VAL A 64 -21.72 -3.97 -0.99
CA VAL A 64 -22.47 -4.53 0.13
C VAL A 64 -22.24 -3.66 1.36
N PRO A 65 -23.30 -3.19 2.02
CA PRO A 65 -23.17 -2.36 3.22
C PRO A 65 -22.39 -3.07 4.33
N TYR A 66 -21.56 -2.33 5.06
CA TYR A 66 -20.73 -2.83 6.15
C TYR A 66 -21.50 -3.64 7.22
N ASN A 67 -22.75 -3.35 7.44
CA ASN A 67 -23.59 -4.06 8.43
C ASN A 67 -24.18 -5.39 7.91
N THR A 68 -23.61 -5.96 6.86
CA THR A 68 -24.01 -7.24 6.28
C THR A 68 -23.03 -8.32 6.72
N GLU A 69 -23.48 -9.30 7.48
CA GLU A 69 -22.65 -10.34 8.11
C GLU A 69 -21.88 -11.21 7.10
N GLN A 70 -22.34 -11.52 5.99
CA GLN A 70 -21.69 -12.40 5.01
C GLN A 70 -21.45 -11.65 3.72
N SER A 71 -20.48 -10.76 3.74
CA SER A 71 -20.05 -10.00 2.57
C SER A 71 -18.66 -10.45 2.15
N PHE A 72 -18.57 -11.16 1.03
CA PHE A 72 -17.34 -11.72 0.48
C PHE A 72 -17.25 -11.47 -1.03
N ASN A 73 -17.79 -10.37 -1.49
CA ASN A 73 -17.83 -10.05 -2.90
C ASN A 73 -16.50 -9.44 -3.37
N THR A 74 -16.19 -9.64 -4.64
CA THR A 74 -15.07 -8.96 -5.29
C THR A 74 -15.57 -7.77 -6.08
N GLU A 75 -15.07 -6.60 -5.76
CA GLU A 75 -15.31 -5.38 -6.52
C GLU A 75 -14.34 -5.27 -7.70
N SER A 76 -14.86 -5.00 -8.89
CA SER A 76 -14.06 -4.70 -10.08
C SER A 76 -14.54 -3.39 -10.68
N PHE A 77 -13.68 -2.37 -10.70
CA PHE A 77 -14.03 -1.00 -11.09
C PHE A 77 -12.87 -0.30 -11.79
N THR A 78 -13.15 0.86 -12.37
CA THR A 78 -12.12 1.73 -12.95
C THR A 78 -12.18 3.13 -12.35
N PHE A 79 -11.03 3.78 -12.24
CA PHE A 79 -10.92 5.19 -11.85
C PHE A 79 -9.74 5.85 -12.56
N ASN A 80 -9.71 7.18 -12.58
CA ASN A 80 -8.59 7.92 -13.14
C ASN A 80 -7.68 8.42 -12.00
N ALA A 81 -6.38 8.30 -12.20
CA ALA A 81 -5.37 8.81 -11.28
C ALA A 81 -4.21 9.45 -12.03
N THR A 82 -3.73 10.59 -11.53
CA THR A 82 -2.47 11.17 -11.98
C THR A 82 -1.34 10.53 -11.18
N LEU A 83 -0.47 9.81 -11.87
CA LEU A 83 0.57 9.00 -11.24
C LEU A 83 1.91 9.74 -11.11
N PRO A 84 2.68 9.51 -10.04
CA PRO A 84 2.38 8.61 -8.92
C PRO A 84 1.26 9.16 -8.02
N ALA A 85 0.43 8.28 -7.43
CA ALA A 85 -0.68 8.67 -6.57
C ALA A 85 -0.60 7.96 -5.21
N GLN A 86 -0.80 8.73 -4.13
CA GLN A 86 -0.97 8.17 -2.80
C GLN A 86 -2.42 7.78 -2.60
N LEU A 87 -2.67 6.51 -2.34
CA LEU A 87 -3.98 5.97 -2.04
C LEU A 87 -4.08 5.53 -0.59
N SER A 88 -5.30 5.52 -0.07
CA SER A 88 -5.62 5.11 1.29
C SER A 88 -6.82 4.16 1.28
N VAL A 89 -6.79 3.13 2.10
CA VAL A 89 -7.91 2.19 2.24
C VAL A 89 -8.24 1.98 3.71
N ILE A 90 -9.52 1.95 4.03
CA ILE A 90 -10.04 1.44 5.28
C ILE A 90 -10.66 0.07 5.00
N MET A 91 -10.31 -0.90 5.82
CA MET A 91 -10.77 -2.28 5.73
C MET A 91 -11.40 -2.65 7.06
N LYS A 92 -12.56 -3.30 7.01
CA LYS A 92 -13.34 -3.66 8.20
C LYS A 92 -13.83 -5.08 8.10
N ASP A 93 -13.59 -5.83 9.16
CA ASP A 93 -14.28 -7.06 9.46
C ASP A 93 -15.64 -6.75 10.06
N TYR A 94 -16.66 -7.58 9.79
CA TYR A 94 -17.98 -7.42 10.39
C TYR A 94 -17.92 -7.65 11.91
N LYS A 95 -18.69 -6.88 12.62
CA LYS A 95 -18.90 -7.01 14.05
C LYS A 95 -20.27 -6.45 14.44
N GLU A 96 -20.97 -7.08 15.35
CA GLU A 96 -22.24 -6.55 15.82
C GLU A 96 -22.06 -5.32 16.71
N ASN A 97 -21.01 -5.31 17.52
CA ASN A 97 -20.66 -4.23 18.42
C ASN A 97 -19.14 -4.17 18.68
N ASP A 98 -18.70 -3.41 19.66
CA ASP A 98 -17.28 -3.22 19.96
C ASP A 98 -16.60 -4.42 20.65
N THR A 99 -17.30 -5.53 20.85
CA THR A 99 -16.70 -6.78 21.32
C THR A 99 -15.90 -7.51 20.23
N GLY A 100 -16.09 -7.16 18.97
CA GLY A 100 -15.47 -7.84 17.83
C GLY A 100 -16.10 -9.19 17.51
N LEU A 101 -17.24 -9.53 18.14
CA LEU A 101 -17.92 -10.79 17.88
C LEU A 101 -19.03 -10.65 16.85
N GLU A 102 -19.26 -11.76 16.18
CA GLU A 102 -20.37 -12.00 15.28
C GLU A 102 -21.40 -12.95 15.90
N TYR A 103 -22.65 -12.89 15.43
CA TYR A 103 -23.76 -13.78 15.80
C TYR A 103 -23.99 -13.89 17.30
N ILE A 104 -23.85 -12.77 18.03
CA ILE A 104 -23.94 -12.69 19.47
C ILE A 104 -25.27 -13.29 19.98
N GLY A 105 -25.18 -14.10 21.02
CA GLY A 105 -26.33 -14.78 21.63
C GLY A 105 -26.88 -15.98 20.84
N SER A 106 -26.23 -16.34 19.73
CA SER A 106 -26.58 -17.52 18.94
C SER A 106 -25.58 -18.67 19.18
N ARG A 107 -25.90 -19.86 18.64
CA ARG A 107 -24.93 -21.00 18.62
C ARG A 107 -23.76 -20.77 17.66
N ARG A 108 -23.81 -19.72 16.85
CA ARG A 108 -22.78 -19.36 15.87
C ARG A 108 -21.89 -18.23 16.37
N GLN A 109 -22.08 -17.79 17.61
CA GLN A 109 -21.26 -16.72 18.19
C GLN A 109 -19.77 -17.06 18.05
N GLN A 110 -19.02 -16.16 17.46
CA GLN A 110 -17.59 -16.37 17.12
C GLN A 110 -16.88 -15.02 17.01
N MET A 111 -15.55 -15.06 16.96
CA MET A 111 -14.72 -13.95 16.49
C MET A 111 -14.82 -13.88 14.96
N GLY A 112 -14.61 -12.69 14.40
CA GLY A 112 -14.47 -12.50 12.96
C GLY A 112 -13.17 -13.05 12.38
N ASP A 113 -12.96 -12.88 11.09
CA ASP A 113 -11.78 -13.35 10.36
C ASP A 113 -11.44 -12.47 9.16
N GLY A 114 -10.93 -11.28 9.43
CA GLY A 114 -10.63 -10.29 8.41
C GLY A 114 -9.68 -10.75 7.30
N GLY A 115 -9.70 -10.05 6.18
CA GLY A 115 -8.82 -10.33 5.06
C GLY A 115 -9.03 -9.34 3.92
N PHE A 116 -7.96 -9.03 3.19
CA PHE A 116 -8.01 -8.10 2.07
C PHE A 116 -6.98 -8.45 1.01
N ILE A 117 -7.38 -8.41 -0.26
CA ILE A 117 -6.46 -8.51 -1.40
C ILE A 117 -6.87 -7.54 -2.49
N ALA A 118 -5.90 -6.89 -3.13
CA ALA A 118 -6.15 -5.94 -4.21
C ALA A 118 -5.10 -6.00 -5.31
N GLN A 119 -5.51 -5.61 -6.53
CA GLN A 119 -4.61 -5.39 -7.65
C GLN A 119 -5.06 -4.18 -8.47
N PHE A 120 -4.09 -3.42 -8.96
CA PHE A 120 -4.27 -2.19 -9.73
C PHE A 120 -3.51 -2.31 -11.05
N ILE A 121 -4.23 -2.19 -12.16
CA ILE A 121 -3.73 -2.48 -13.49
C ILE A 121 -4.04 -1.26 -14.38
N ASP A 122 -3.08 -0.79 -15.16
CA ASP A 122 -3.33 0.22 -16.19
C ASP A 122 -4.31 -0.37 -17.24
N ALA A 123 -5.47 0.25 -17.37
CA ALA A 123 -6.54 -0.26 -18.24
C ALA A 123 -6.17 -0.24 -19.74
N LYS A 124 -5.19 0.58 -20.14
CA LYS A 124 -4.76 0.72 -21.54
C LYS A 124 -3.65 -0.26 -21.90
N THR A 125 -2.68 -0.42 -21.00
CA THR A 125 -1.46 -1.21 -21.27
C THR A 125 -1.50 -2.61 -20.68
N ASN A 126 -2.43 -2.89 -19.75
CA ASN A 126 -2.49 -4.08 -18.88
C ASN A 126 -1.25 -4.24 -17.99
N GLU A 127 -0.49 -3.17 -17.79
CA GLU A 127 0.63 -3.14 -16.85
C GLU A 127 0.10 -3.22 -15.41
N VAL A 128 0.64 -4.14 -14.60
CA VAL A 128 0.34 -4.20 -13.18
C VAL A 128 1.11 -3.09 -12.47
N LEU A 129 0.40 -2.12 -11.94
CA LEU A 129 0.99 -0.95 -11.28
C LEU A 129 1.26 -1.19 -9.79
N ALA A 130 0.32 -1.83 -9.11
CA ALA A 130 0.45 -2.19 -7.71
C ALA A 130 -0.42 -3.39 -7.36
N VAL A 131 -0.06 -4.07 -6.29
CA VAL A 131 -0.85 -5.11 -5.64
C VAL A 131 -0.82 -4.90 -4.13
N SER A 132 -1.73 -5.52 -3.40
CA SER A 132 -1.59 -5.61 -1.95
C SER A 132 -0.42 -6.52 -1.60
N ASP A 133 0.48 -6.02 -0.77
CA ASP A 133 1.67 -6.74 -0.30
C ASP A 133 2.18 -6.13 1.02
N GLU A 134 3.31 -6.63 1.51
CA GLU A 134 3.97 -6.16 2.73
C GLU A 134 4.50 -4.72 2.65
N ASN A 135 4.59 -4.12 1.47
CA ASN A 135 5.09 -2.75 1.33
C ASN A 135 4.05 -1.68 1.71
N TRP A 136 2.79 -2.05 1.84
CA TRP A 136 1.78 -1.13 2.34
C TRP A 136 2.03 -0.78 3.81
N ARG A 137 1.68 0.44 4.20
CA ARG A 137 1.78 0.91 5.58
C ARG A 137 0.41 0.87 6.21
N CYS A 138 0.26 0.07 7.27
CA CYS A 138 -1.04 -0.19 7.88
C CYS A 138 -1.01 0.06 9.39
N THR A 139 -2.15 0.47 9.94
CA THR A 139 -2.38 0.58 11.38
C THR A 139 -3.76 0.04 11.74
N VAL A 140 -3.87 -0.60 12.89
CA VAL A 140 -5.15 -1.12 13.40
C VAL A 140 -5.71 -0.08 14.36
N ILE A 141 -6.99 0.27 14.19
CA ILE A 141 -7.69 1.23 15.04
C ILE A 141 -8.82 0.63 15.86
N HIS A 142 -9.20 -0.62 15.58
CA HIS A 142 -10.13 -1.36 16.42
C HIS A 142 -9.65 -2.80 16.58
N GLN A 143 -9.41 -3.18 17.83
CA GLN A 143 -8.99 -4.51 18.23
C GLN A 143 -9.96 -5.08 19.27
N ALA A 144 -10.59 -6.20 18.96
CA ALA A 144 -11.49 -6.93 19.84
C ALA A 144 -11.80 -8.33 19.28
N PRO A 145 -11.98 -9.34 20.14
CA PRO A 145 -11.79 -9.27 21.59
C PRO A 145 -10.31 -9.42 21.98
N LEU A 146 -9.81 -8.57 22.85
CA LEU A 146 -8.42 -8.70 23.36
C LEU A 146 -8.23 -9.95 24.24
N ASN A 147 -9.29 -10.48 24.80
CA ASN A 147 -9.34 -11.72 25.56
C ASN A 147 -10.21 -12.75 24.84
N LYS A 148 -9.63 -13.46 23.88
CA LYS A 148 -10.32 -14.37 22.96
C LYS A 148 -11.28 -15.37 23.66
N SER A 149 -11.00 -15.77 24.90
CA SER A 149 -11.87 -16.68 25.66
C SER A 149 -13.27 -16.15 25.97
N CYS A 150 -13.52 -14.85 25.73
CA CYS A 150 -14.86 -14.29 25.89
C CYS A 150 -15.83 -14.60 24.74
N ASP A 151 -15.35 -15.20 23.65
CA ASP A 151 -16.13 -15.58 22.49
C ASP A 151 -17.28 -16.52 22.83
N SER A 152 -17.13 -17.35 23.87
CA SER A 152 -18.14 -18.27 24.36
C SER A 152 -19.01 -17.70 25.49
N SER A 153 -18.82 -16.42 25.87
CA SER A 153 -19.58 -15.77 26.93
C SER A 153 -21.06 -15.57 26.55
N SER A 154 -21.96 -15.78 27.50
CA SER A 154 -23.38 -15.41 27.34
C SER A 154 -23.63 -13.90 27.50
N THR A 155 -22.61 -13.15 27.97
CA THR A 155 -22.66 -11.70 28.16
C THR A 155 -21.36 -11.05 27.60
N PRO A 156 -21.08 -11.17 26.31
CA PRO A 156 -19.81 -10.74 25.72
C PRO A 156 -19.56 -9.25 25.91
N GLU A 157 -20.57 -8.41 25.88
CA GLU A 157 -20.46 -6.96 26.10
C GLU A 157 -19.89 -6.61 27.49
N GLN A 158 -20.02 -7.50 28.47
CA GLN A 158 -19.46 -7.32 29.82
C GLN A 158 -18.11 -7.98 29.99
N THR A 159 -17.81 -9.00 29.20
CA THR A 159 -16.65 -9.86 29.38
C THR A 159 -15.55 -9.65 28.37
N CYS A 160 -15.89 -9.29 27.11
CA CYS A 160 -14.91 -9.00 26.06
C CYS A 160 -14.30 -7.61 26.25
N LYS A 161 -12.99 -7.54 26.05
CA LYS A 161 -12.25 -6.28 26.10
C LYS A 161 -11.92 -5.82 24.69
N SER A 162 -12.01 -4.52 24.46
CA SER A 162 -11.64 -3.89 23.19
C SER A 162 -10.62 -2.78 23.38
N LYS A 163 -9.92 -2.45 22.31
CA LYS A 163 -9.11 -1.25 22.15
C LYS A 163 -9.56 -0.55 20.89
N ILE A 164 -10.02 0.69 21.04
CA ILE A 164 -10.49 1.52 19.92
C ILE A 164 -9.71 2.82 19.95
N ASP A 165 -8.92 3.03 18.91
CA ASP A 165 -8.20 4.27 18.68
C ASP A 165 -8.97 5.12 17.65
N PRO A 166 -9.00 6.46 17.78
CA PRO A 166 -9.64 7.31 16.78
C PRO A 166 -8.88 7.24 15.45
N GLU A 167 -9.60 7.42 14.33
CA GLU A 167 -8.94 7.62 13.04
C GLU A 167 -7.96 8.81 13.16
N PRO A 168 -6.68 8.63 12.73
CA PRO A 168 -5.73 9.74 12.75
C PRO A 168 -6.21 10.89 11.87
N ASN A 169 -6.10 12.12 12.35
CA ASN A 169 -6.52 13.29 11.60
C ASN A 169 -5.81 13.36 10.25
N ASN A 170 -6.56 13.61 9.18
CA ASN A 170 -6.03 13.77 7.82
C ASN A 170 -5.24 12.57 7.27
N TRP A 171 -5.41 11.37 7.81
CA TRP A 171 -4.64 10.20 7.39
C TRP A 171 -4.80 9.85 5.90
N LYS A 172 -5.87 10.30 5.26
CA LYS A 172 -6.11 10.15 3.81
C LYS A 172 -5.36 11.18 2.97
N SER A 173 -4.86 12.28 3.57
CA SER A 173 -4.14 13.33 2.85
C SER A 173 -2.90 12.77 2.14
N PRO A 174 -2.60 13.18 0.89
CA PRO A 174 -1.36 12.80 0.22
C PRO A 174 -0.09 13.17 1.01
N THR A 175 -0.17 14.19 1.86
CA THR A 175 0.96 14.71 2.66
C THR A 175 1.04 14.08 4.06
N PHE A 176 0.12 13.18 4.42
CA PHE A 176 0.19 12.50 5.71
C PHE A 176 1.39 11.56 5.76
N ASP A 177 2.21 11.67 6.79
CA ASP A 177 3.35 10.78 7.00
C ASP A 177 2.90 9.50 7.71
N SER A 178 2.87 8.41 6.98
CA SER A 178 2.60 7.07 7.49
C SER A 178 3.86 6.23 7.72
N SER A 179 5.05 6.83 7.71
CA SER A 179 6.32 6.10 7.86
C SER A 179 6.44 5.36 9.20
N SER A 180 5.77 5.86 10.25
CA SER A 180 5.70 5.23 11.56
C SER A 180 4.71 4.06 11.63
N TRP A 181 3.83 3.89 10.64
CA TRP A 181 2.92 2.76 10.60
C TRP A 181 3.69 1.48 10.26
N PRO A 182 3.36 0.34 10.86
CA PRO A 182 3.93 -0.94 10.48
C PRO A 182 3.73 -1.24 8.98
N HIS A 183 4.54 -2.14 8.46
CA HIS A 183 4.22 -2.81 7.21
C HIS A 183 2.98 -3.68 7.38
N ALA A 184 2.21 -3.85 6.30
CA ALA A 184 1.08 -4.77 6.29
C ALA A 184 1.54 -6.19 6.64
N PHE A 185 0.76 -6.88 7.47
CA PHE A 185 0.99 -8.31 7.70
C PHE A 185 0.40 -9.10 6.53
N VAL A 186 1.22 -10.02 6.01
CA VAL A 186 0.82 -10.91 4.92
C VAL A 186 0.32 -12.24 5.49
N HIS A 187 -0.85 -12.66 5.03
CA HIS A 187 -1.47 -13.90 5.43
C HIS A 187 -1.57 -14.87 4.24
N SER A 188 -1.59 -16.16 4.52
CA SER A 188 -1.80 -17.18 3.48
C SER A 188 -3.29 -17.29 3.12
N SER A 189 -3.59 -17.70 1.88
CA SER A 189 -4.97 -18.05 1.49
C SER A 189 -5.58 -19.16 2.34
N ARG A 190 -4.74 -20.05 2.87
CA ARG A 190 -5.19 -21.10 3.81
C ARG A 190 -5.67 -20.51 5.13
N THR A 191 -5.06 -19.43 5.60
CA THR A 191 -5.41 -18.76 6.85
C THR A 191 -6.65 -17.89 6.67
N VAL A 192 -6.67 -17.06 5.60
CA VAL A 192 -7.79 -16.17 5.28
C VAL A 192 -9.02 -16.95 4.80
N ARG A 193 -8.83 -18.08 4.11
CA ARG A 193 -9.92 -18.92 3.56
C ARG A 193 -10.95 -18.11 2.76
N PRO A 194 -10.53 -17.38 1.70
CA PRO A 194 -11.41 -16.44 1.01
C PRO A 194 -12.65 -17.13 0.45
N HIS A 195 -13.80 -16.50 0.64
CA HIS A 195 -15.12 -16.95 0.26
C HIS A 195 -15.72 -16.15 -0.90
N GLY A 196 -16.99 -16.41 -1.20
CA GLY A 196 -17.76 -15.68 -2.21
C GLY A 196 -17.24 -15.87 -3.63
N ASP A 197 -17.10 -14.76 -4.33
CA ASP A 197 -16.69 -14.75 -5.73
C ASP A 197 -15.18 -14.52 -5.96
N PHE A 198 -14.37 -14.63 -4.89
CA PHE A 198 -12.90 -14.52 -4.97
C PHE A 198 -12.30 -15.32 -6.14
N SER A 199 -12.75 -16.55 -6.33
CA SER A 199 -12.25 -17.45 -7.37
C SER A 199 -12.68 -17.10 -8.81
N ARG A 200 -13.58 -16.13 -8.98
CA ARG A 200 -13.99 -15.64 -10.32
C ARG A 200 -12.91 -14.77 -10.98
N TYR A 201 -11.96 -14.28 -10.20
CA TYR A 201 -10.94 -13.34 -10.67
C TYR A 201 -9.57 -14.00 -10.66
N SER A 202 -8.78 -13.70 -11.69
CA SER A 202 -7.38 -14.08 -11.74
C SER A 202 -6.56 -13.02 -11.02
N TRP A 203 -6.04 -13.39 -9.87
CA TRP A 203 -5.17 -12.53 -9.09
C TRP A 203 -3.72 -12.60 -9.56
N GLN A 204 -3.02 -11.47 -9.54
CA GLN A 204 -1.60 -11.45 -9.82
C GLN A 204 -0.84 -12.32 -8.81
N PRO A 205 0.15 -13.12 -9.24
CA PRO A 205 0.90 -13.99 -8.31
C PRO A 205 1.61 -13.24 -7.18
N SER A 206 1.92 -11.96 -7.40
CA SER A 206 2.51 -11.07 -6.40
C SER A 206 1.50 -10.48 -5.41
N ALA A 207 0.19 -10.49 -5.73
CA ALA A 207 -0.84 -10.03 -4.82
C ALA A 207 -0.92 -10.95 -3.59
N LYS A 208 -0.93 -10.36 -2.41
CA LYS A 208 -0.97 -11.04 -1.11
C LYS A 208 -2.22 -10.63 -0.33
N PHE A 209 -2.74 -11.56 0.46
CA PHE A 209 -3.69 -11.19 1.49
C PHE A 209 -2.98 -10.40 2.57
N ILE A 210 -3.49 -9.23 2.88
CA ILE A 210 -2.98 -8.36 3.93
C ILE A 210 -4.07 -8.06 4.94
N TRP A 211 -3.67 -7.79 6.19
CA TRP A 211 -4.53 -7.36 7.28
C TRP A 211 -3.68 -6.77 8.40
N GLY A 212 -4.25 -6.67 9.62
CA GLY A 212 -3.49 -6.56 10.85
C GLY A 212 -2.76 -7.88 11.18
N ALA A 213 -2.08 -7.91 12.31
CA ALA A 213 -1.29 -9.11 12.72
C ALA A 213 -2.18 -10.31 13.08
N ASP A 214 -3.37 -10.06 13.62
CA ASP A 214 -4.33 -11.07 14.08
C ASP A 214 -5.66 -10.89 13.34
N LEU A 215 -6.01 -11.87 12.48
CA LEU A 215 -7.23 -11.83 11.68
C LEU A 215 -8.52 -11.82 12.52
N GLU A 216 -8.47 -12.42 13.72
CA GLU A 216 -9.65 -12.56 14.59
C GLU A 216 -9.83 -11.37 15.54
N VAL A 217 -8.82 -10.54 15.73
CA VAL A 217 -8.84 -9.44 16.71
C VAL A 217 -8.77 -8.07 16.05
N ASP A 218 -8.12 -7.96 14.90
CA ASP A 218 -7.91 -6.68 14.23
C ASP A 218 -9.10 -6.36 13.32
N ASN A 219 -10.16 -5.74 13.88
CA ASN A 219 -11.44 -5.53 13.17
C ASN A 219 -11.48 -4.32 12.23
N THR A 220 -10.62 -3.32 12.43
CA THR A 220 -10.54 -2.16 11.53
C THR A 220 -9.09 -1.80 11.28
N VAL A 221 -8.70 -1.85 10.02
CA VAL A 221 -7.33 -1.59 9.57
C VAL A 221 -7.33 -0.45 8.56
N LEU A 222 -6.46 0.52 8.77
CA LEU A 222 -6.18 1.61 7.84
C LEU A 222 -4.87 1.33 7.13
N CYS A 223 -4.86 1.38 5.81
CA CYS A 223 -3.62 1.22 5.03
C CYS A 223 -3.40 2.36 4.05
N ARG A 224 -2.13 2.61 3.75
CA ARG A 224 -1.68 3.57 2.74
C ARG A 224 -0.66 2.91 1.83
N PHE A 225 -0.73 3.25 0.54
CA PHE A 225 0.22 2.76 -0.47
C PHE A 225 0.34 3.76 -1.62
N THR A 226 1.45 3.68 -2.34
CA THR A 226 1.69 4.49 -3.53
C THR A 226 1.39 3.70 -4.79
N LEU A 227 0.53 4.23 -5.63
CA LEU A 227 0.35 3.77 -7.00
C LEU A 227 1.43 4.43 -7.87
N PRO A 228 2.45 3.70 -8.33
CA PRO A 228 3.61 4.28 -8.99
C PRO A 228 3.31 4.72 -10.43
N ALA A 229 4.17 5.54 -11.01
CA ALA A 229 4.05 5.98 -12.42
C ALA A 229 4.28 4.84 -13.43
N SER A 230 5.02 3.80 -13.03
CA SER A 230 5.26 2.56 -13.78
C SER A 230 5.50 1.44 -12.79
N SER A 231 5.33 0.19 -13.23
CA SER A 231 5.65 -0.97 -12.41
C SER A 231 7.11 -0.89 -11.93
N SER A 232 7.35 -1.12 -10.65
CA SER A 232 8.70 -1.46 -10.18
C SER A 232 9.04 -2.85 -10.72
N LYS A 233 10.04 -2.89 -11.61
CA LYS A 233 10.60 -4.16 -12.12
C LYS A 233 11.39 -4.86 -11.03
#